data_262449571e69aef97b9b90843b3efe42
#
_entry.id   262449571e69aef97b9b90843b3efe42
#
_cell.length_a   1.000
_cell.length_b   1.000
_cell.length_c   1.000
_cell.angle_alpha   90.00
_cell.angle_beta   90.00
_cell.angle_gamma   90.00
#
_symmetry.space_group_name_H-M   'P 1'
#
loop_
_entity.id
_entity.type
_entity.pdbx_description
1 polymer ?
#
loop_
_entity_poly.entity_id
_entity_poly.type
_entity_poly.pdbx_seq_one_letter_code
_entity_poly.pdbx_strand_id
1 'polypeptide(L)'
;MPDHATSTDPAVQAQLDRLTMLSPGKDVLGLERIATLLERLGNPHHHLPPVFHVSGTNGKGSTCAFLRGAIEAAGLTAHVYSSPHLVRFNERIRVAGRLIDDTTLSALLSEVLDHAEGLEASFFEVTTAVAFCA
;
A
#
# COMPACT_ATOMS: atom_id res chain seq x y z
N MET A 1 12.59 -11.77 -3.94
CA MET A 1 12.39 -11.36 -5.33
C MET A 1 11.82 -9.95 -5.32
N PRO A 2 12.39 -9.03 -6.07
CA PRO A 2 11.71 -7.76 -6.24
C PRO A 2 10.33 -8.04 -6.86
N ASP A 3 9.28 -7.59 -6.20
CA ASP A 3 7.95 -7.56 -6.76
C ASP A 3 8.01 -6.68 -8.02
N HIS A 4 8.03 -7.31 -9.21
CA HIS A 4 7.95 -6.59 -10.47
C HIS A 4 6.54 -6.02 -10.61
N ALA A 5 6.31 -4.90 -9.93
CA ALA A 5 5.07 -4.18 -10.05
C ALA A 5 5.00 -3.55 -11.44
N THR A 6 4.05 -3.98 -12.25
CA THR A 6 3.79 -3.44 -13.58
C THR A 6 2.38 -2.88 -13.67
N SER A 7 2.21 -1.85 -14.48
CA SER A 7 0.92 -1.26 -14.78
C SER A 7 0.80 -1.01 -16.28
N THR A 8 -0.42 -1.10 -16.81
CA THR A 8 -0.74 -0.68 -18.17
C THR A 8 -1.01 0.82 -18.28
N ASP A 9 -1.22 1.50 -17.15
CA ASP A 9 -1.35 2.95 -17.10
C ASP A 9 0.03 3.59 -17.04
N PRO A 10 0.39 4.49 -17.99
CA PRO A 10 1.72 5.10 -18.06
C PRO A 10 2.09 5.94 -16.83
N ALA A 11 1.11 6.63 -16.23
CA ALA A 11 1.36 7.46 -15.05
C ALA A 11 1.65 6.60 -13.81
N VAL A 12 0.90 5.52 -13.63
CA VAL A 12 1.18 4.53 -12.58
C VAL A 12 2.52 3.86 -12.80
N GLN A 13 2.81 3.43 -14.03
CA GLN A 13 4.07 2.76 -14.35
C GLN A 13 5.28 3.65 -14.05
N ALA A 14 5.22 4.93 -14.40
CA ALA A 14 6.28 5.88 -14.10
C ALA A 14 6.59 5.97 -12.59
N GLN A 15 5.57 5.93 -11.75
CA GLN A 15 5.76 5.95 -10.30
C GLN A 15 6.28 4.60 -9.76
N LEU A 16 5.85 3.48 -10.34
CA LEU A 16 6.36 2.16 -9.97
C LEU A 16 7.84 2.00 -10.36
N ASP A 17 8.25 2.54 -11.50
CA ASP A 17 9.65 2.56 -11.92
C ASP A 17 10.48 3.39 -10.94
N ARG A 18 9.99 4.57 -10.57
CA ARG A 18 10.60 5.43 -9.55
C ARG A 18 10.74 4.71 -8.20
N LEU A 19 9.69 4.02 -7.76
CA LEU A 19 9.68 3.22 -6.54
C LEU A 19 10.74 2.12 -6.57
N THR A 20 10.87 1.43 -7.69
CA THR A 20 11.88 0.38 -7.88
C THR A 20 13.30 0.93 -7.80
N MET A 21 13.52 2.12 -8.34
CA MET A 21 14.84 2.78 -8.31
C MET A 21 15.23 3.27 -6.91
N LEU A 22 14.27 3.67 -6.08
CA LEU A 22 14.52 4.19 -4.74
C LEU A 22 14.69 3.07 -3.69
N SER A 23 14.24 1.86 -4.00
CA SER A 23 14.34 0.74 -3.07
C SER A 23 15.80 0.24 -2.98
N PRO A 24 16.39 0.16 -1.78
CA PRO A 24 17.82 -0.14 -1.61
C PRO A 24 18.21 -1.59 -1.93
N GLY A 25 17.31 -2.42 -2.43
CA GLY A 25 17.59 -3.81 -2.80
C GLY A 25 17.96 -4.73 -1.63
N LYS A 26 17.99 -4.22 -0.41
CA LYS A 26 18.21 -4.98 0.82
C LYS A 26 17.13 -4.64 1.82
N ASP A 27 16.44 -5.66 2.31
CA ASP A 27 15.49 -5.50 3.40
C ASP A 27 16.27 -5.27 4.70
N VAL A 28 16.41 -4.02 5.11
CA VAL A 28 16.91 -3.67 6.42
C VAL A 28 15.72 -3.61 7.36
N LEU A 29 15.70 -4.49 8.36
CA LEU A 29 14.65 -4.51 9.37
C LEU A 29 14.71 -3.25 10.24
N GLY A 30 13.54 -2.73 10.57
CA GLY A 30 13.36 -1.53 11.40
C GLY A 30 12.06 -0.81 11.06
N LEU A 31 11.60 0.02 11.97
CA LEU A 31 10.39 0.82 11.79
C LEU A 31 10.68 2.32 11.65
N GLU A 32 11.93 2.73 11.80
CA GLU A 32 12.34 4.13 11.85
C GLU A 32 12.05 4.85 10.53
N ARG A 33 12.32 4.18 9.40
CA ARG A 33 12.12 4.78 8.07
C ARG A 33 10.64 5.01 7.77
N ILE A 34 9.81 3.99 8.01
CA ILE A 34 8.36 4.13 7.80
C ILE A 34 7.75 5.13 8.79
N ALA A 35 8.19 5.15 10.04
CA ALA A 35 7.74 6.13 11.04
C ALA A 35 8.07 7.56 10.59
N THR A 36 9.30 7.80 10.13
CA THR A 36 9.71 9.10 9.59
C THR A 36 8.93 9.48 8.34
N LEU A 37 8.70 8.53 7.43
CA LEU A 37 7.89 8.76 6.23
C LEU A 37 6.45 9.16 6.58
N LEU A 38 5.83 8.43 7.49
CA LEU A 38 4.47 8.72 7.95
C LEU A 38 4.38 10.08 8.66
N GLU A 39 5.39 10.44 9.45
CA GLU A 39 5.47 11.77 10.06
C GLU A 39 5.52 12.88 9.01
N ARG A 40 6.33 12.72 7.96
CA ARG A 40 6.41 13.67 6.83
C ARG A 40 5.09 13.78 6.07
N LEU A 41 4.27 12.72 6.06
CA LEU A 41 2.94 12.68 5.45
C LEU A 41 1.81 13.18 6.37
N GLY A 42 2.14 13.65 7.55
CA GLY A 42 1.16 14.16 8.53
C GLY A 42 0.52 13.06 9.38
N ASN A 43 1.19 11.92 9.56
CA ASN A 43 0.74 10.79 10.37
C ASN A 43 -0.65 10.23 9.97
N PRO A 44 -0.87 9.87 8.68
CA PRO A 44 -2.18 9.39 8.21
C PRO A 44 -2.66 8.16 8.97
N HIS A 45 -1.75 7.33 9.48
CA HIS A 45 -2.06 6.12 10.25
C HIS A 45 -2.74 6.40 11.60
N HIS A 46 -2.68 7.62 12.14
CA HIS A 46 -3.39 8.02 13.35
C HIS A 46 -4.90 8.23 13.12
N HIS A 47 -5.32 8.36 11.88
CA HIS A 47 -6.70 8.64 11.48
C HIS A 47 -7.40 7.43 10.87
N LEU A 48 -6.77 6.27 10.89
CA LEU A 48 -7.36 5.03 10.38
C LEU A 48 -8.55 4.59 11.22
N PRO A 49 -9.58 3.99 10.60
CA PRO A 49 -10.63 3.28 11.34
C PRO A 49 -10.03 2.06 12.06
N PRO A 50 -10.82 1.33 12.89
CA PRO A 50 -10.33 0.12 13.53
C PRO A 50 -9.69 -0.85 12.54
N VAL A 51 -8.50 -1.35 12.87
CA VAL A 51 -7.67 -2.17 11.97
C VAL A 51 -7.69 -3.63 12.41
N PHE A 52 -7.99 -4.54 11.46
CA PHE A 52 -7.73 -5.96 11.61
C PHE A 52 -6.41 -6.29 10.92
N HIS A 53 -5.41 -6.67 11.68
CA HIS A 53 -4.13 -7.11 11.14
C HIS A 53 -4.11 -8.63 10.97
N VAL A 54 -4.05 -9.09 9.71
CA VAL A 54 -4.03 -10.51 9.37
C VAL A 54 -2.61 -10.89 8.93
N SER A 55 -2.00 -11.78 9.69
CA SER A 55 -0.67 -12.33 9.39
C SER A 55 -0.72 -13.85 9.35
N GLY A 56 0.27 -14.47 8.73
CA GLY A 56 0.35 -15.91 8.61
C GLY A 56 1.04 -16.35 7.33
N THR A 57 1.26 -17.66 7.21
CA THR A 57 1.95 -18.26 6.05
C THR A 57 0.99 -18.46 4.87
N ASN A 58 -0.24 -18.89 5.14
CA ASN A 58 -1.26 -19.21 4.13
C ASN A 58 -2.61 -18.61 4.52
N GLY A 59 -3.47 -18.37 3.52
CA GLY A 59 -4.87 -17.99 3.72
C GLY A 59 -5.10 -16.55 4.18
N LYS A 60 -4.07 -15.69 4.19
CA LYS A 60 -4.21 -14.28 4.57
C LYS A 60 -5.23 -13.55 3.70
N GLY A 61 -5.11 -13.65 2.37
CA GLY A 61 -6.01 -13.00 1.43
C GLY A 61 -7.45 -13.51 1.55
N SER A 62 -7.64 -14.82 1.72
CA SER A 62 -8.96 -15.43 1.94
C SER A 62 -9.60 -14.93 3.24
N THR A 63 -8.83 -14.87 4.32
CA THR A 63 -9.30 -14.34 5.61
C THR A 63 -9.74 -12.88 5.49
N CYS A 64 -8.95 -12.04 4.82
CA CYS A 64 -9.32 -10.65 4.55
C CYS A 64 -10.61 -10.54 3.71
N ALA A 65 -10.78 -11.40 2.71
CA ALA A 65 -11.99 -11.43 1.87
C ALA A 65 -13.23 -11.80 2.69
N PHE A 66 -13.14 -12.79 3.59
CA PHE A 66 -14.22 -13.15 4.48
C PHE A 66 -14.55 -12.04 5.48
N LEU A 67 -13.55 -11.42 6.09
CA LEU A 67 -13.76 -10.28 6.99
C LEU A 67 -14.46 -9.13 6.29
N ARG A 68 -13.97 -8.76 5.09
CA ARG A 68 -14.60 -7.73 4.27
C ARG A 68 -16.06 -8.06 3.97
N GLY A 69 -16.33 -9.29 3.50
CA GLY A 69 -17.69 -9.73 3.20
C GLY A 69 -18.62 -9.65 4.42
N ALA A 70 -18.16 -10.02 5.60
CA ALA A 70 -18.92 -9.92 6.85
C ALA A 70 -19.21 -8.46 7.23
N ILE A 71 -18.21 -7.58 7.12
CA ILE A 71 -18.35 -6.15 7.43
C ILE A 71 -19.34 -5.48 6.46
N GLU A 72 -19.22 -5.76 5.17
CA GLU A 72 -20.11 -5.22 4.13
C GLU A 72 -21.55 -5.77 4.29
N ALA A 73 -21.71 -7.06 4.64
CA ALA A 73 -23.01 -7.65 4.93
C ALA A 73 -23.69 -7.02 6.15
N ALA A 74 -22.90 -6.52 7.10
CA ALA A 74 -23.42 -5.77 8.25
C ALA A 74 -23.80 -4.31 7.92
N GLY A 75 -23.70 -3.89 6.66
CA GLY A 75 -23.98 -2.53 6.23
C GLY A 75 -22.88 -1.52 6.52
N LEU A 76 -21.67 -1.99 6.84
CA LEU A 76 -20.51 -1.17 7.11
C LEU A 76 -19.57 -1.11 5.90
N THR A 77 -18.66 -0.17 5.91
CA THR A 77 -17.64 -0.01 4.86
C THR A 77 -16.32 -0.61 5.31
N ALA A 78 -15.66 -1.34 4.42
CA ALA A 78 -14.35 -1.91 4.65
C ALA A 78 -13.34 -1.41 3.62
N HIS A 79 -12.12 -1.11 4.10
CA HIS A 79 -10.94 -0.90 3.27
C HIS A 79 -10.03 -2.12 3.41
N VAL A 80 -9.26 -2.43 2.39
CA VAL A 80 -8.34 -3.56 2.42
C VAL A 80 -6.99 -3.16 1.85
N TYR A 81 -5.93 -3.46 2.60
CA TYR A 81 -4.56 -3.45 2.11
C TYR A 81 -4.01 -4.86 2.14
N SER A 82 -3.53 -5.36 1.01
CA SER A 82 -3.02 -6.72 0.88
C SER A 82 -1.80 -6.80 -0.02
N SER A 83 -1.02 -7.85 0.14
CA SER A 83 0.13 -8.17 -0.71
C SER A 83 0.35 -9.68 -0.77
N PRO A 84 0.93 -10.18 -1.86
CA PRO A 84 1.21 -9.51 -3.12
C PRO A 84 -0.06 -9.31 -3.98
N HIS A 85 0.07 -8.57 -5.10
CA HIS A 85 -0.95 -8.57 -6.15
C HIS A 85 -0.73 -9.74 -7.12
N LEU A 86 -1.77 -10.09 -7.87
CA LEU A 86 -1.70 -11.17 -8.88
C LEU A 86 -1.44 -10.63 -10.29
N VAL A 87 -2.16 -9.59 -10.69
CA VAL A 87 -2.12 -9.02 -12.04
C VAL A 87 -1.75 -7.54 -12.02
N ARG A 88 -2.43 -6.74 -11.19
CA ARG A 88 -2.28 -5.29 -11.14
C ARG A 88 -1.94 -4.81 -9.74
N PHE A 89 -1.02 -3.85 -9.64
CA PHE A 89 -0.66 -3.23 -8.38
C PHE A 89 -1.86 -2.67 -7.60
N ASN A 90 -2.87 -2.15 -8.30
CA ASN A 90 -4.12 -1.65 -7.71
C ASN A 90 -4.84 -2.65 -6.80
N GLU A 91 -4.65 -3.95 -7.02
CA GLU A 91 -5.26 -5.01 -6.20
C GLU A 91 -4.83 -4.93 -4.72
N ARG A 92 -3.68 -4.30 -4.44
CA ARG A 92 -3.16 -4.14 -3.09
C ARG A 92 -3.99 -3.18 -2.23
N ILE A 93 -4.72 -2.27 -2.85
CA ILE A 93 -5.44 -1.20 -2.15
C ILE A 93 -6.89 -1.16 -2.61
N ARG A 94 -7.79 -1.47 -1.69
CA ARG A 94 -9.23 -1.39 -1.89
C ARG A 94 -9.82 -0.38 -0.92
N VAL A 95 -10.44 0.67 -1.43
CA VAL A 95 -11.05 1.73 -0.64
C VAL A 95 -12.57 1.65 -0.80
N ALA A 96 -13.28 1.55 0.33
CA ALA A 96 -14.74 1.47 0.36
C ALA A 96 -15.30 0.42 -0.63
N GLY A 97 -14.71 -0.77 -0.66
CA GLY A 97 -15.15 -1.88 -1.49
C GLY A 97 -14.69 -1.85 -2.96
N ARG A 98 -13.96 -0.82 -3.39
CA ARG A 98 -13.47 -0.68 -4.78
C ARG A 98 -11.95 -0.64 -4.82
N LEU A 99 -11.36 -1.26 -5.84
CA LEU A 99 -9.94 -1.10 -6.10
C LEU A 99 -9.64 0.38 -6.38
N ILE A 100 -8.51 0.84 -5.85
CA ILE A 100 -8.02 2.20 -6.13
C ILE A 100 -7.86 2.39 -7.65
N ASP A 101 -8.32 3.51 -8.17
CA ASP A 101 -8.16 3.83 -9.59
C ASP A 101 -6.75 4.32 -9.91
N ASP A 102 -6.38 4.26 -11.20
CA ASP A 102 -5.04 4.61 -11.65
C ASP A 102 -4.67 6.06 -11.39
N THR A 103 -5.63 6.98 -11.53
CA THR A 103 -5.41 8.41 -11.29
C THR A 103 -5.08 8.70 -9.83
N THR A 104 -5.87 8.15 -8.91
CA THR A 104 -5.65 8.29 -7.47
C THR A 104 -4.35 7.60 -7.05
N LEU A 105 -4.10 6.40 -7.56
CA LEU A 105 -2.90 5.64 -7.24
C LEU A 105 -1.63 6.36 -7.70
N SER A 106 -1.59 6.87 -8.93
CA SER A 106 -0.42 7.59 -9.44
C SER A 106 -0.15 8.87 -8.65
N ALA A 107 -1.20 9.60 -8.26
CA ALA A 107 -1.06 10.80 -7.44
C ALA A 107 -0.51 10.50 -6.04
N LEU A 108 -1.05 9.48 -5.37
CA LEU A 108 -0.59 9.07 -4.03
C LEU A 108 0.84 8.51 -4.07
N LEU A 109 1.17 7.69 -5.06
CA LEU A 109 2.55 7.20 -5.23
C LEU A 109 3.52 8.35 -5.42
N SER A 110 3.18 9.33 -6.27
CA SER A 110 4.01 10.51 -6.48
C SER A 110 4.23 11.30 -5.19
N GLU A 111 3.18 11.57 -4.45
CA GLU A 111 3.24 12.29 -3.18
C GLU A 111 4.10 11.57 -2.14
N VAL A 112 3.83 10.28 -1.93
CA VAL A 112 4.58 9.49 -0.95
C VAL A 112 6.05 9.35 -1.34
N LEU A 113 6.36 9.14 -2.62
CA LEU A 113 7.73 9.05 -3.11
C LEU A 113 8.50 10.38 -2.94
N ASP A 114 7.83 11.51 -3.13
CA ASP A 114 8.44 12.83 -2.87
C ASP A 114 8.82 12.98 -1.39
N HIS A 115 7.94 12.53 -0.48
CA HIS A 115 8.23 12.56 0.96
C HIS A 115 9.25 11.48 1.40
N ALA A 116 9.41 10.42 0.63
CA ALA A 116 10.37 9.34 0.91
C ALA A 116 11.81 9.69 0.48
N GLU A 117 12.02 10.81 -0.19
CA GLU A 117 13.35 11.20 -0.68
C GLU A 117 14.37 11.25 0.47
N GLY A 118 15.50 10.59 0.26
CA GLY A 118 16.60 10.51 1.23
C GLY A 118 16.41 9.53 2.39
N LEU A 119 15.26 8.82 2.47
CA LEU A 119 15.00 7.87 3.55
C LEU A 119 15.47 6.43 3.25
N GLU A 120 15.79 6.12 2.01
CA GLU A 120 16.09 4.75 1.57
C GLU A 120 14.97 3.75 1.96
N ALA A 121 13.72 4.21 1.91
CA ALA A 121 12.57 3.40 2.25
C ALA A 121 12.41 2.22 1.28
N SER A 122 12.03 1.05 1.81
CA SER A 122 11.80 -0.13 1.00
C SER A 122 10.52 0.00 0.19
N PHE A 123 10.42 -0.83 -0.87
CA PHE A 123 9.17 -0.96 -1.65
C PHE A 123 7.94 -1.17 -0.74
N PHE A 124 8.07 -2.05 0.24
CA PHE A 124 6.96 -2.38 1.13
C PHE A 124 6.59 -1.22 2.07
N GLU A 125 7.58 -0.50 2.60
CA GLU A 125 7.35 0.68 3.45
C GLU A 125 6.62 1.79 2.69
N VAL A 126 7.05 2.10 1.47
CA VAL A 126 6.38 3.09 0.61
C VAL A 126 4.95 2.64 0.27
N THR A 127 4.76 1.39 -0.15
CA THR A 127 3.44 0.86 -0.49
C THR A 127 2.49 0.90 0.71
N THR A 128 2.98 0.60 1.91
CA THR A 128 2.20 0.69 3.15
C THR A 128 1.79 2.14 3.44
N ALA A 129 2.70 3.09 3.29
CA ALA A 129 2.39 4.51 3.46
C ALA A 129 1.33 4.99 2.45
N VAL A 130 1.43 4.56 1.19
CA VAL A 130 0.41 4.85 0.15
C VAL A 130 -0.96 4.31 0.57
N ALA A 131 -1.03 3.09 1.09
CA ALA A 131 -2.27 2.50 1.56
C ALA A 131 -2.89 3.28 2.74
N PHE A 132 -2.07 3.83 3.63
CA PHE A 132 -2.55 4.65 4.75
C PHE A 132 -3.02 6.03 4.33
N CYS A 133 -2.51 6.56 3.22
CA CYS A 133 -2.96 7.82 2.66
C CYS A 133 -4.24 7.70 1.82
N ALA A 134 -4.52 6.51 1.29
CA ALA A 134 -5.69 6.25 0.44
C ALA A 134 -6.99 6.22 1.24
#